data_4d94740585c2fb668c422cf8490cbc5a
#
_entry.id   4d94740585c2fb668c422cf8490cbc5a
#
_cell.length_a   1.000
_cell.length_b   1.000
_cell.length_c   1.000
_cell.angle_alpha   90.00
_cell.angle_beta   90.00
_cell.angle_gamma   90.00
#
_symmetry.space_group_name_H-M   'P 1'
#
loop_
_entity.id
_entity.type
_entity.pdbx_description
1 polymer ?
#
loop_
_entity_poly.entity_id
_entity_poly.type
_entity_poly.pdbx_seq_one_letter_code
_entity_poly.pdbx_strand_id
1 'polypeptide(L)'
;GFNPERTFTRIELPVADLPFYKPVTTLESGLRALEGVHQVTTNAGAGVLQVEYDSKKVNIPQMAAVIRSAGFQPGGSNVKIGIENLRCASCVKFIEDELKSTDGVLSATVNIATQEASVDYLPQKASLAQLNAAIEAWGYKPRPSLTDAPVDKQEEAHAREYRRLMRMFWFSAIVSVPVLV
;
A
#
# COMPACT_ATOMS: atom_id res chain seq x y z
N GLY A 1 -1.18 -0.18 39.80
CA GLY A 1 0.23 -0.32 39.52
C GLY A 1 0.52 -0.04 38.08
N PHE A 2 1.19 1.09 37.81
CA PHE A 2 1.67 1.49 36.49
C PHE A 2 2.78 0.51 36.09
N ASN A 3 2.57 -0.30 35.06
CA ASN A 3 3.60 -1.20 34.55
C ASN A 3 4.30 -0.52 33.35
N PRO A 4 5.56 -0.05 33.49
CA PRO A 4 6.24 0.80 32.50
C PRO A 4 6.78 0.05 31.27
N GLU A 5 6.55 -1.26 31.12
CA GLU A 5 7.14 -2.05 30.04
C GLU A 5 6.19 -2.42 28.88
N ARG A 6 4.97 -1.93 28.88
CA ARG A 6 4.07 -2.14 27.76
C ARG A 6 4.19 -0.98 26.78
N THR A 7 5.14 -1.05 25.89
CA THR A 7 5.26 -0.11 24.76
C THR A 7 4.20 -0.46 23.72
N PHE A 8 3.03 0.16 23.83
CA PHE A 8 2.03 0.08 22.79
C PHE A 8 2.44 0.97 21.62
N THR A 9 2.40 0.41 20.45
CA THR A 9 2.62 1.16 19.22
C THR A 9 1.26 1.59 18.68
N ARG A 10 1.12 2.88 18.37
CA ARG A 10 -0.06 3.40 17.68
C ARG A 10 0.25 3.54 16.21
N ILE A 11 -0.66 3.02 15.38
CA ILE A 11 -0.57 3.14 13.93
C ILE A 11 -1.89 3.65 13.36
N GLU A 12 -1.78 4.43 12.29
CA GLU A 12 -2.90 4.84 11.46
C GLU A 12 -2.86 4.02 10.18
N LEU A 13 -3.88 3.20 9.97
CA LEU A 13 -4.07 2.41 8.78
C LEU A 13 -5.13 3.07 7.92
N PRO A 14 -4.77 3.68 6.80
CA PRO A 14 -5.75 4.14 5.85
C PRO A 14 -6.53 2.95 5.31
N VAL A 15 -7.83 3.11 5.12
CA VAL A 15 -8.71 2.09 4.55
C VAL A 15 -9.51 2.75 3.44
N ALA A 16 -9.28 2.27 2.22
CA ALA A 16 -10.09 2.69 1.09
C ALA A 16 -11.50 2.10 1.24
N ASP A 17 -12.49 2.83 0.79
CA ASP A 17 -13.89 2.41 0.80
C ASP A 17 -14.42 2.05 2.21
N LEU A 18 -14.22 2.95 3.19
CA LEU A 18 -15.02 2.93 4.41
C LEU A 18 -16.41 3.51 4.11
N PRO A 19 -17.34 2.71 3.56
CA PRO A 19 -18.65 3.23 3.21
C PRO A 19 -19.48 3.34 4.48
N PHE A 20 -20.31 4.37 4.55
CA PHE A 20 -21.29 4.59 5.62
C PHE A 20 -22.30 3.43 5.80
N TYR A 21 -22.33 2.46 4.86
CA TYR A 21 -23.30 1.36 4.84
C TYR A 21 -22.74 -0.03 5.14
N LYS A 22 -21.41 -0.22 5.24
CA LYS A 22 -20.85 -1.50 5.71
C LYS A 22 -20.64 -1.46 7.21
N PRO A 23 -20.97 -2.53 7.94
CA PRO A 23 -20.80 -2.56 9.39
C PRO A 23 -19.31 -2.52 9.75
N VAL A 24 -18.83 -1.36 10.13
CA VAL A 24 -17.47 -1.13 10.66
C VAL A 24 -17.22 -1.99 11.91
N THR A 25 -18.30 -2.38 12.59
CA THR A 25 -18.26 -3.26 13.76
C THR A 25 -17.60 -4.62 13.48
N THR A 26 -17.80 -5.19 12.27
CA THR A 26 -17.16 -6.45 11.88
C THR A 26 -15.65 -6.29 11.74
N LEU A 27 -15.20 -5.16 11.19
CA LEU A 27 -13.78 -4.82 11.04
C LEU A 27 -13.13 -4.60 12.40
N GLU A 28 -13.77 -3.80 13.27
CA GLU A 28 -13.26 -3.55 14.62
C GLU A 28 -13.21 -4.81 15.47
N SER A 29 -14.26 -5.66 15.41
CA SER A 29 -14.28 -6.93 16.14
C SER A 29 -13.21 -7.89 15.64
N GLY A 30 -12.98 -7.96 14.32
CA GLY A 30 -11.93 -8.79 13.74
C GLY A 30 -10.52 -8.34 14.16
N LEU A 31 -10.27 -7.04 14.19
CA LEU A 31 -8.98 -6.51 14.66
C LEU A 31 -8.79 -6.70 16.16
N ARG A 32 -9.84 -6.50 16.99
CA ARG A 32 -9.78 -6.74 18.45
C ARG A 32 -9.60 -8.21 18.80
N ALA A 33 -9.96 -9.13 17.91
CA ALA A 33 -9.75 -10.56 18.10
C ALA A 33 -8.27 -10.98 17.93
N LEU A 34 -7.43 -10.13 17.35
CA LEU A 34 -5.99 -10.38 17.26
C LEU A 34 -5.34 -10.22 18.62
N GLU A 35 -4.59 -11.25 19.05
CA GLU A 35 -3.83 -11.16 20.29
C GLU A 35 -2.75 -10.09 20.18
N GLY A 36 -2.82 -9.08 21.04
CA GLY A 36 -1.89 -7.94 21.02
C GLY A 36 -2.51 -6.63 20.52
N VAL A 37 -3.73 -6.64 19.98
CA VAL A 37 -4.49 -5.43 19.70
C VAL A 37 -5.23 -4.99 20.96
N HIS A 38 -5.00 -3.74 21.39
CA HIS A 38 -5.60 -3.20 22.62
C HIS A 38 -6.78 -2.29 22.34
N GLN A 39 -6.62 -1.41 21.37
CA GLN A 39 -7.67 -0.45 21.02
C GLN A 39 -7.74 -0.27 19.50
N VAL A 40 -8.96 -0.22 18.99
CA VAL A 40 -9.27 0.12 17.59
C VAL A 40 -10.28 1.24 17.61
N THR A 41 -9.96 2.33 16.93
CA THR A 41 -10.84 3.48 16.74
C THR A 41 -10.95 3.78 15.26
N THR A 42 -12.17 3.83 14.75
CA THR A 42 -12.44 4.13 13.34
C THR A 42 -12.80 5.58 13.17
N ASN A 43 -12.08 6.27 12.31
CA ASN A 43 -12.47 7.59 11.81
C ASN A 43 -12.98 7.45 10.38
N ALA A 44 -14.29 7.20 10.25
CA ALA A 44 -14.91 7.00 8.95
C ALA A 44 -14.84 8.25 8.04
N GLY A 45 -14.85 9.44 8.63
CA GLY A 45 -14.76 10.70 7.88
C GLY A 45 -13.38 10.92 7.26
N ALA A 46 -12.33 10.41 7.89
CA ALA A 46 -10.96 10.48 7.36
C ALA A 46 -10.53 9.21 6.62
N GLY A 47 -11.34 8.14 6.63
CA GLY A 47 -10.96 6.87 6.02
C GLY A 47 -9.80 6.18 6.73
N VAL A 48 -9.65 6.36 8.05
CA VAL A 48 -8.49 5.88 8.80
C VAL A 48 -8.92 5.06 10.02
N LEU A 49 -8.22 3.95 10.25
CA LEU A 49 -8.27 3.17 11.47
C LEU A 49 -7.06 3.50 12.34
N GLN A 50 -7.29 3.94 13.56
CA GLN A 50 -6.25 4.04 14.58
C GLN A 50 -6.24 2.75 15.39
N VAL A 51 -5.10 2.07 15.42
CA VAL A 51 -4.91 0.82 16.14
C VAL A 51 -3.77 0.98 17.15
N GLU A 52 -4.05 0.66 18.41
CA GLU A 52 -3.02 0.47 19.44
C GLU A 52 -2.75 -1.00 19.64
N TYR A 53 -1.50 -1.40 19.46
CA TYR A 53 -1.11 -2.79 19.47
C TYR A 53 0.29 -3.02 20.05
N ASP A 54 0.55 -4.25 20.47
CA ASP A 54 1.87 -4.73 20.87
C ASP A 54 2.58 -5.31 19.63
N SER A 55 3.63 -4.61 19.17
CA SER A 55 4.40 -5.02 17.98
C SER A 55 5.15 -6.34 18.12
N LYS A 56 5.27 -6.86 19.36
CA LYS A 56 5.85 -8.18 19.62
C LYS A 56 4.86 -9.33 19.38
N LYS A 57 3.55 -9.05 19.41
CA LYS A 57 2.48 -10.05 19.31
C LYS A 57 1.78 -10.02 17.95
N VAL A 58 1.58 -8.84 17.39
CA VAL A 58 0.89 -8.66 16.12
C VAL A 58 1.66 -7.71 15.20
N ASN A 59 1.69 -8.04 13.93
CA ASN A 59 2.35 -7.22 12.91
C ASN A 59 1.34 -6.57 11.95
N ILE A 60 1.83 -5.59 11.18
CA ILE A 60 1.00 -4.83 10.23
C ILE A 60 0.38 -5.72 9.15
N PRO A 61 1.10 -6.70 8.54
CA PRO A 61 0.51 -7.62 7.58
C PRO A 61 -0.67 -8.44 8.12
N GLN A 62 -0.62 -8.87 9.38
CA GLN A 62 -1.73 -9.59 10.02
C GLN A 62 -2.97 -8.71 10.13
N MET A 63 -2.80 -7.46 10.56
CA MET A 63 -3.90 -6.49 10.61
C MET A 63 -4.46 -6.20 9.22
N ALA A 64 -3.59 -6.03 8.22
CA ALA A 64 -4.01 -5.85 6.83
C ALA A 64 -4.78 -7.06 6.28
N ALA A 65 -4.40 -8.29 6.66
CA ALA A 65 -5.14 -9.50 6.28
C ALA A 65 -6.56 -9.52 6.88
N VAL A 66 -6.72 -9.10 8.13
CA VAL A 66 -8.04 -8.99 8.77
C VAL A 66 -8.89 -7.92 8.08
N ILE A 67 -8.31 -6.77 7.73
CA ILE A 67 -9.00 -5.72 6.98
C ILE A 67 -9.52 -6.27 5.64
N ARG A 68 -8.68 -7.03 4.90
CA ARG A 68 -9.08 -7.66 3.64
C ARG A 68 -10.16 -8.71 3.84
N SER A 69 -10.06 -9.56 4.86
CA SER A 69 -11.07 -10.59 5.16
C SER A 69 -12.43 -10.01 5.55
N ALA A 70 -12.44 -8.82 6.14
CA ALA A 70 -13.66 -8.05 6.42
C ALA A 70 -14.25 -7.35 5.17
N GLY A 71 -13.62 -7.52 4.00
CA GLY A 71 -14.09 -6.97 2.72
C GLY A 71 -13.70 -5.50 2.50
N PHE A 72 -12.69 -5.01 3.23
CA PHE A 72 -12.13 -3.68 3.06
C PHE A 72 -10.75 -3.75 2.40
N GLN A 73 -10.31 -2.65 1.79
CA GLN A 73 -8.96 -2.55 1.25
C GLN A 73 -8.10 -1.68 2.18
N PRO A 74 -7.01 -2.22 2.74
CA PRO A 74 -6.03 -1.39 3.43
C PRO A 74 -5.44 -0.41 2.42
N GLY A 75 -5.48 0.86 2.71
CA GLY A 75 -4.86 1.91 1.91
C GLY A 75 -3.34 1.85 2.07
N GLY A 76 -2.65 2.12 0.98
CA GLY A 76 -1.19 2.12 0.93
C GLY A 76 -0.72 2.36 -0.50
N SER A 77 0.58 2.40 -0.69
CA SER A 77 1.18 2.43 -2.03
C SER A 77 1.59 1.02 -2.43
N ASN A 78 1.38 0.69 -3.69
CA ASN A 78 1.87 -0.54 -4.27
C ASN A 78 3.13 -0.24 -5.09
N VAL A 79 4.16 -1.07 -4.94
CA VAL A 79 5.37 -1.02 -5.76
C VAL A 79 5.70 -2.41 -6.27
N LYS A 80 6.19 -2.46 -7.49
CA LYS A 80 6.77 -3.67 -8.07
C LYS A 80 8.28 -3.51 -8.14
N ILE A 81 9.01 -4.43 -7.57
CA ILE A 81 10.48 -4.45 -7.53
C ILE A 81 10.94 -5.68 -8.31
N GLY A 82 11.72 -5.49 -9.37
CA GLY A 82 12.35 -6.59 -10.08
C GLY A 82 13.45 -7.21 -9.20
N ILE A 83 13.63 -8.53 -9.24
CA ILE A 83 14.63 -9.24 -8.47
C ILE A 83 15.48 -10.09 -9.41
N GLU A 84 16.78 -9.80 -9.49
CA GLU A 84 17.67 -10.56 -10.36
C GLU A 84 17.97 -11.95 -9.80
N ASN A 85 18.07 -12.93 -10.71
CA ASN A 85 18.50 -14.29 -10.39
C ASN A 85 17.62 -15.07 -9.39
N LEU A 86 16.33 -14.74 -9.31
CA LEU A 86 15.39 -15.49 -8.50
C LEU A 86 15.09 -16.84 -9.16
N ARG A 87 15.63 -17.96 -8.63
CA ARG A 87 15.56 -19.28 -9.25
C ARG A 87 14.97 -20.39 -8.39
N CYS A 88 14.70 -20.14 -7.12
CA CYS A 88 14.21 -21.18 -6.22
C CYS A 88 12.93 -20.76 -5.49
N ALA A 89 11.99 -21.71 -5.33
CA ALA A 89 10.74 -21.47 -4.65
C ALA A 89 10.92 -21.14 -3.13
N SER A 90 11.93 -21.73 -2.49
CA SER A 90 12.25 -21.40 -1.10
C SER A 90 12.77 -19.97 -0.96
N CYS A 91 13.52 -19.47 -1.96
CA CYS A 91 14.00 -18.09 -1.98
C CYS A 91 12.85 -17.09 -2.05
N VAL A 92 11.80 -17.42 -2.80
CA VAL A 92 10.57 -16.61 -2.87
C VAL A 92 10.01 -16.39 -1.47
N LYS A 93 9.82 -17.49 -0.72
CA LYS A 93 9.25 -17.42 0.63
C LYS A 93 10.11 -16.59 1.57
N PHE A 94 11.43 -16.76 1.54
CA PHE A 94 12.32 -15.96 2.38
C PHE A 94 12.24 -14.46 2.09
N ILE A 95 12.23 -14.09 0.81
CA ILE A 95 12.10 -12.68 0.42
C ILE A 95 10.73 -12.12 0.83
N GLU A 96 9.66 -12.89 0.64
CA GLU A 96 8.32 -12.47 1.09
C GLU A 96 8.26 -12.26 2.60
N ASP A 97 8.82 -13.19 3.39
CA ASP A 97 8.82 -13.12 4.84
C ASP A 97 9.67 -11.94 5.33
N GLU A 98 10.81 -11.67 4.71
CA GLU A 98 11.67 -10.53 5.02
C GLU A 98 10.97 -9.19 4.69
N LEU A 99 10.38 -9.09 3.51
CA LEU A 99 9.60 -7.91 3.14
C LEU A 99 8.44 -7.68 4.09
N LYS A 100 7.73 -8.74 4.50
CA LYS A 100 6.63 -8.67 5.48
C LYS A 100 7.09 -8.32 6.89
N SER A 101 8.36 -8.58 7.24
CA SER A 101 8.95 -8.19 8.51
C SER A 101 9.36 -6.72 8.56
N THR A 102 9.49 -6.07 7.40
CA THR A 102 9.80 -4.64 7.30
C THR A 102 8.64 -3.80 7.84
N ASP A 103 8.91 -2.90 8.79
CA ASP A 103 7.86 -2.04 9.37
C ASP A 103 7.22 -1.18 8.28
N GLY A 104 5.90 -1.17 8.25
CA GLY A 104 5.13 -0.43 7.25
C GLY A 104 4.70 -1.26 6.05
N VAL A 105 5.15 -2.49 5.88
CA VAL A 105 4.66 -3.38 4.82
C VAL A 105 3.31 -3.97 5.18
N LEU A 106 2.35 -3.85 4.27
CA LEU A 106 0.98 -4.39 4.40
C LEU A 106 0.86 -5.79 3.80
N SER A 107 1.54 -6.01 2.68
CA SER A 107 1.67 -7.31 2.03
C SER A 107 2.87 -7.34 1.10
N ALA A 108 3.42 -8.53 0.90
CA ALA A 108 4.44 -8.78 -0.11
C ALA A 108 4.17 -10.13 -0.77
N THR A 109 4.24 -10.15 -2.08
CA THR A 109 4.10 -11.35 -2.91
C THR A 109 5.17 -11.34 -3.97
N VAL A 110 5.88 -12.45 -4.11
CA VAL A 110 6.97 -12.59 -5.07
C VAL A 110 6.59 -13.60 -6.15
N ASN A 111 6.68 -13.17 -7.39
CA ASN A 111 6.43 -14.02 -8.55
C ASN A 111 7.76 -14.46 -9.17
N ILE A 112 8.05 -15.75 -9.10
CA ILE A 112 9.29 -16.33 -9.65
C ILE A 112 9.32 -16.29 -11.18
N ALA A 113 8.17 -16.36 -11.86
CA ALA A 113 8.12 -16.39 -13.32
C ALA A 113 8.43 -15.01 -13.92
N THR A 114 7.94 -13.93 -13.28
CA THR A 114 8.24 -12.55 -13.70
C THR A 114 9.48 -11.99 -13.01
N GLN A 115 9.99 -12.67 -11.98
CA GLN A 115 11.08 -12.22 -11.14
C GLN A 115 10.79 -10.83 -10.52
N GLU A 116 9.56 -10.64 -10.04
CA GLU A 116 9.08 -9.39 -9.45
C GLU A 116 8.48 -9.63 -8.07
N ALA A 117 8.77 -8.74 -7.14
CA ALA A 117 8.06 -8.58 -5.88
C ALA A 117 7.02 -7.47 -6.01
N SER A 118 5.76 -7.76 -5.70
CA SER A 118 4.70 -6.77 -5.52
C SER A 118 4.53 -6.52 -4.03
N VAL A 119 4.75 -5.28 -3.61
CA VAL A 119 4.73 -4.90 -2.20
C VAL A 119 3.73 -3.77 -1.98
N ASP A 120 2.76 -4.02 -1.11
CA ASP A 120 1.88 -2.98 -0.58
C ASP A 120 2.48 -2.46 0.72
N TYR A 121 2.68 -1.18 0.84
CA TYR A 121 3.32 -0.57 2.00
C TYR A 121 2.74 0.80 2.35
N LEU A 122 2.98 1.24 3.57
CA LEU A 122 2.63 2.57 4.06
C LEU A 122 3.79 3.54 3.83
N PRO A 123 3.67 4.54 2.94
CA PRO A 123 4.78 5.46 2.63
C PRO A 123 5.27 6.29 3.83
N GLN A 124 4.41 6.44 4.85
CA GLN A 124 4.78 7.14 6.09
C GLN A 124 5.73 6.31 6.97
N LYS A 125 5.80 4.98 6.77
CA LYS A 125 6.58 4.06 7.61
C LYS A 125 7.68 3.32 6.86
N ALA A 126 7.45 2.96 5.61
CA ALA A 126 8.42 2.26 4.77
C ALA A 126 8.77 3.09 3.54
N SER A 127 10.02 3.08 3.16
CA SER A 127 10.52 3.69 1.93
C SER A 127 10.98 2.63 0.93
N LEU A 128 11.00 2.96 -0.36
CA LEU A 128 11.52 2.08 -1.40
C LEU A 128 12.97 1.64 -1.12
N ALA A 129 13.78 2.54 -0.54
CA ALA A 129 15.15 2.22 -0.15
C ALA A 129 15.23 1.10 0.92
N GLN A 130 14.33 1.11 1.89
CA GLN A 130 14.24 0.06 2.91
C GLN A 130 13.78 -1.28 2.31
N LEU A 131 12.83 -1.26 1.38
CA LEU A 131 12.37 -2.46 0.67
C LEU A 131 13.49 -3.07 -0.20
N ASN A 132 14.25 -2.23 -0.89
CA ASN A 132 15.41 -2.68 -1.66
C ASN A 132 16.49 -3.26 -0.74
N ALA A 133 16.79 -2.61 0.39
CA ALA A 133 17.75 -3.11 1.36
C ALA A 133 17.35 -4.48 1.96
N ALA A 134 16.06 -4.71 2.18
CA ALA A 134 15.55 -6.00 2.62
C ALA A 134 15.80 -7.11 1.59
N ILE A 135 15.67 -6.82 0.30
CA ILE A 135 15.99 -7.76 -0.78
C ILE A 135 17.50 -8.00 -0.88
N GLU A 136 18.31 -6.93 -0.74
CA GLU A 136 19.78 -7.00 -0.79
C GLU A 136 20.38 -7.78 0.39
N ALA A 137 19.74 -7.73 1.56
CA ALA A 137 20.18 -8.48 2.75
C ALA A 137 20.27 -9.99 2.50
N TRP A 138 19.50 -10.52 1.54
CA TRP A 138 19.52 -11.92 1.12
C TRP A 138 20.43 -12.17 -0.11
N GLY A 139 21.21 -11.17 -0.52
CA GLY A 139 22.15 -11.29 -1.63
C GLY A 139 21.53 -11.18 -3.02
N TYR A 140 20.27 -10.73 -3.10
CA TYR A 140 19.61 -10.46 -4.36
C TYR A 140 19.80 -9.01 -4.78
N LYS A 141 19.77 -8.75 -6.08
CA LYS A 141 19.85 -7.39 -6.62
C LYS A 141 18.47 -6.91 -7.03
N PRO A 142 17.93 -5.88 -6.35
CA PRO A 142 16.71 -5.24 -6.80
C PRO A 142 16.98 -4.47 -8.10
N ARG A 143 16.04 -4.59 -9.04
CA ARG A 143 16.02 -3.75 -10.25
C ARG A 143 14.87 -2.74 -10.11
N PRO A 144 15.06 -1.49 -10.53
CA PRO A 144 13.95 -0.57 -10.67
C PRO A 144 12.88 -1.25 -11.54
N SER A 145 11.67 -1.36 -11.04
CA SER A 145 10.56 -1.78 -11.88
C SER A 145 10.34 -0.71 -12.96
N LEU A 146 10.02 -1.14 -14.16
CA LEU A 146 9.57 -0.21 -15.22
C LEU A 146 8.30 0.58 -14.82
N THR A 147 7.69 0.20 -13.70
CA THR A 147 6.52 0.85 -13.09
C THR A 147 6.90 1.92 -12.04
N ASP A 148 8.19 2.12 -11.77
CA ASP A 148 8.73 3.20 -10.92
C ASP A 148 8.73 4.60 -11.59
N ALA A 149 7.93 4.79 -12.63
CA ALA A 149 7.50 6.14 -12.93
C ALA A 149 6.61 6.57 -11.74
N PRO A 150 7.01 7.61 -10.97
CA PRO A 150 6.19 8.09 -9.87
C PRO A 150 4.78 8.36 -10.40
N VAL A 151 3.78 8.00 -9.59
CA VAL A 151 2.35 8.19 -9.91
C VAL A 151 2.08 9.62 -10.40
N ASP A 152 2.87 10.60 -9.92
CA ASP A 152 2.89 11.98 -10.40
C ASP A 152 3.17 12.12 -11.91
N LYS A 153 3.97 11.24 -12.52
CA LYS A 153 4.22 11.31 -13.96
C LYS A 153 3.07 10.74 -14.80
N GLN A 154 2.28 9.83 -14.26
CA GLN A 154 1.08 9.35 -14.95
C GLN A 154 -0.06 10.38 -14.88
N GLU A 155 -0.24 11.05 -13.74
CA GLU A 155 -1.20 12.16 -13.63
C GLU A 155 -0.78 13.34 -14.48
N GLU A 156 0.51 13.68 -14.51
CA GLU A 156 1.03 14.72 -15.41
C GLU A 156 0.93 14.35 -16.89
N ALA A 157 1.12 13.09 -17.26
CA ALA A 157 0.93 12.62 -18.64
C ALA A 157 -0.53 12.71 -19.06
N HIS A 158 -1.45 12.27 -18.24
CA HIS A 158 -2.90 12.42 -18.49
C HIS A 158 -3.34 13.89 -18.49
N ALA A 159 -2.78 14.73 -17.60
CA ALA A 159 -3.07 16.16 -17.59
C ALA A 159 -2.50 16.90 -18.83
N ARG A 160 -1.37 16.43 -19.39
CA ARG A 160 -0.80 16.97 -20.64
C ARG A 160 -1.62 16.56 -21.85
N GLU A 161 -2.05 15.30 -21.92
CA GLU A 161 -2.93 14.80 -22.97
C GLU A 161 -4.29 15.50 -22.96
N TYR A 162 -4.90 15.66 -21.78
CA TYR A 162 -6.14 16.39 -21.62
C TYR A 162 -6.04 17.86 -22.04
N ARG A 163 -4.96 18.55 -21.66
CA ARG A 163 -4.69 19.93 -22.12
C ARG A 163 -4.47 20.02 -23.63
N ARG A 164 -3.85 19.00 -24.24
CA ARG A 164 -3.65 18.97 -25.70
C ARG A 164 -4.97 18.76 -26.42
N LEU A 165 -5.82 17.85 -25.95
CA LEU A 165 -7.15 17.59 -26.52
C LEU A 165 -8.08 18.81 -26.36
N MET A 166 -8.07 19.44 -25.17
CA MET A 166 -8.85 20.67 -24.92
C MET A 166 -8.39 21.82 -25.84
N ARG A 167 -7.10 21.95 -26.08
CA ARG A 167 -6.58 22.99 -27.00
C ARG A 167 -7.02 22.73 -28.43
N MET A 168 -6.98 21.48 -28.91
CA MET A 168 -7.48 21.11 -30.24
C MET A 168 -9.00 21.32 -30.34
N PHE A 169 -9.75 20.99 -29.31
CA PHE A 169 -11.18 21.22 -29.25
C PHE A 169 -11.53 22.71 -29.36
N TRP A 170 -10.84 23.56 -28.61
CA TRP A 170 -11.03 25.02 -28.67
C TRP A 170 -10.64 25.60 -30.03
N PHE A 171 -9.57 25.11 -30.67
CA PHE A 171 -9.21 25.51 -32.04
C PHE A 171 -10.30 25.13 -33.05
N SER A 172 -10.83 23.92 -32.97
CA SER A 172 -11.92 23.45 -33.83
C SER A 172 -13.19 24.27 -33.60
N ALA A 173 -13.53 24.56 -32.35
CA ALA A 173 -14.71 25.37 -32.02
C ALA A 173 -14.63 26.81 -32.56
N ILE A 174 -13.44 27.45 -32.44
CA ILE A 174 -13.18 28.81 -32.93
C ILE A 174 -13.26 28.88 -34.46
N VAL A 175 -12.79 27.85 -35.16
CA VAL A 175 -12.87 27.80 -36.64
C VAL A 175 -14.28 27.46 -37.14
N SER A 176 -15.07 26.71 -36.38
CA SER A 176 -16.42 26.28 -36.77
C SER A 176 -17.45 27.36 -36.59
N VAL A 177 -17.29 28.28 -35.64
CA VAL A 177 -18.27 29.37 -35.37
C VAL A 177 -18.41 30.36 -36.53
N PRO A 178 -17.35 30.88 -37.22
CA PRO A 178 -17.52 31.81 -38.30
C PRO A 178 -18.02 31.20 -39.62
N VAL A 179 -18.09 29.85 -39.72
CA VAL A 179 -18.64 29.17 -40.93
C VAL A 179 -20.16 29.05 -40.88
N LEU A 180 -20.73 29.22 -39.69
CA LEU A 180 -22.18 29.08 -39.43
C LEU A 180 -22.94 30.44 -39.42
N VAL A 181 -22.23 31.57 -39.60
CA VAL A 181 -22.77 32.90 -39.73
C VAL A 181 -22.53 33.42 -41.18
#